data_2952697b3885682ba30b823430f104cc
#
_entry.id   2952697b3885682ba30b823430f104cc
#
_cell.length_a   1.000
_cell.length_b   1.000
_cell.length_c   1.000
_cell.angle_alpha   90.00
_cell.angle_beta   90.00
_cell.angle_gamma   90.00
#
_symmetry.space_group_name_H-M   'P 1'
#
loop_
_entity.id
_entity.type
_entity.pdbx_description
1 polymer ?
#
loop_
_entity_poly.entity_id
_entity_poly.type
_entity_poly.pdbx_seq_one_letter_code
_entity_poly.pdbx_strand_id
1 'polypeptide(L)'
;NNEPLYVIDGVPVISDANTFSTGTLQNPALNPLTNINPNDIESIEILKDASATSIYGARGANGVVLVTTKQGKNGKPKVSIGAKYTLQQVTKKMDMLNAVQLAELGNEATDNAGEERNPVFAGLNNLSKLNTDWQDEIFRTAPMQNYDISVSGGNDKTTYFVSGNLLLQDGIIIGSDFGKGSFRINLGQQINKWLKTGVSVNVSYSRSNGVVTNSEGGFASSIT
;
A
#
# COMPACT_ATOMS: atom_id res chain seq x y z
N ASN A 1 8.92 -1.14 -19.70
CA ASN A 1 8.73 -1.28 -18.25
C ASN A 1 9.99 -0.77 -17.56
N ASN A 2 9.88 0.31 -16.79
CA ASN A 2 11.02 0.94 -16.09
C ASN A 2 11.15 0.46 -14.63
N GLU A 3 10.52 -0.66 -14.28
CA GLU A 3 10.55 -1.20 -12.94
C GLU A 3 11.82 -2.02 -12.69
N PRO A 4 12.44 -1.91 -11.51
CA PRO A 4 13.56 -2.74 -11.12
C PRO A 4 13.12 -4.20 -10.91
N LEU A 5 14.06 -5.13 -11.04
CA LEU A 5 13.85 -6.52 -10.66
C LEU A 5 13.91 -6.66 -9.15
N TYR A 6 12.89 -7.26 -8.53
CA TYR A 6 12.92 -7.63 -7.13
C TYR A 6 13.43 -9.06 -6.94
N VAL A 7 14.37 -9.24 -6.03
CA VAL A 7 14.92 -10.55 -5.67
C VAL A 7 14.77 -10.71 -4.16
N ILE A 8 13.95 -11.67 -3.74
CA ILE A 8 13.64 -11.92 -2.33
C ILE A 8 14.28 -13.25 -1.92
N ASP A 9 15.19 -13.21 -0.96
CA ASP A 9 15.96 -14.37 -0.48
C ASP A 9 16.61 -15.16 -1.63
N GLY A 10 17.11 -14.44 -2.66
CA GLY A 10 17.74 -15.02 -3.84
C GLY A 10 16.76 -15.46 -4.95
N VAL A 11 15.46 -15.35 -4.74
CA VAL A 11 14.43 -15.71 -5.73
C VAL A 11 13.94 -14.47 -6.45
N PRO A 12 14.09 -14.37 -7.79
CA PRO A 12 13.51 -13.28 -8.56
C PRO A 12 11.99 -13.32 -8.54
N VAL A 13 11.36 -12.20 -8.21
CA VAL A 13 9.90 -12.04 -8.21
C VAL A 13 9.50 -11.18 -9.38
N ILE A 14 8.57 -11.67 -10.19
CA ILE A 14 8.06 -10.96 -11.36
C ILE A 14 6.89 -10.09 -10.92
N SER A 15 6.99 -8.79 -11.15
CA SER A 15 5.92 -7.80 -10.92
C SER A 15 5.07 -7.61 -12.18
N ASP A 16 4.59 -8.70 -12.80
CA ASP A 16 3.72 -8.56 -13.98
C ASP A 16 2.31 -8.13 -13.55
N ALA A 17 1.97 -6.90 -13.85
CA ALA A 17 0.61 -6.35 -13.69
C ALA A 17 -0.47 -7.18 -14.41
N ASN A 18 -0.07 -7.99 -15.39
CA ASN A 18 -0.97 -8.77 -16.22
C ASN A 18 -1.30 -10.17 -15.67
N THR A 19 -0.60 -10.67 -14.65
CA THR A 19 -0.72 -12.07 -14.23
C THR A 19 -1.96 -12.35 -13.36
N PHE A 20 -2.61 -11.32 -12.80
CA PHE A 20 -3.79 -11.45 -11.95
C PHE A 20 -4.98 -10.59 -12.37
N SER A 21 -4.99 -10.09 -13.60
CA SER A 21 -6.14 -9.35 -14.12
C SER A 21 -7.22 -10.31 -14.62
N THR A 22 -8.02 -10.85 -13.72
CA THR A 22 -9.30 -11.51 -14.06
C THR A 22 -10.45 -10.50 -13.96
N GLY A 23 -10.42 -9.45 -14.75
CA GLY A 23 -11.54 -8.50 -14.75
C GLY A 23 -11.14 -7.11 -15.21
N THR A 24 -12.10 -6.39 -15.67
CA THR A 24 -12.13 -5.07 -16.31
C THR A 24 -11.49 -3.88 -15.55
N LEU A 25 -10.80 -4.13 -14.44
CA LEU A 25 -10.08 -3.12 -13.69
C LEU A 25 -8.56 -3.33 -13.91
N GLN A 26 -7.90 -2.38 -14.54
CA GLN A 26 -6.43 -2.32 -14.57
C GLN A 26 -5.95 -2.08 -13.13
N ASN A 27 -5.64 -3.17 -12.43
CA ASN A 27 -4.94 -3.05 -11.16
C ASN A 27 -3.53 -2.56 -11.43
N PRO A 28 -3.09 -1.46 -10.79
CA PRO A 28 -1.70 -1.06 -10.87
C PRO A 28 -0.82 -2.22 -10.42
N ALA A 29 0.33 -2.39 -11.06
CA ALA A 29 1.30 -3.42 -10.72
C ALA A 29 1.56 -3.40 -9.21
N LEU A 30 1.16 -4.46 -8.53
CA LEU A 30 1.37 -4.55 -7.09
C LEU A 30 2.86 -4.70 -6.82
N ASN A 31 3.44 -3.77 -6.09
CA ASN A 31 4.83 -3.89 -5.66
C ASN A 31 5.02 -5.22 -4.91
N PRO A 32 5.95 -6.10 -5.33
CA PRO A 32 6.18 -7.39 -4.69
C PRO A 32 6.46 -7.31 -3.18
N LEU A 33 6.96 -6.17 -2.71
CA LEU A 33 7.21 -5.92 -1.29
C LEU A 33 5.92 -5.78 -0.47
N THR A 34 4.78 -5.50 -1.10
CA THR A 34 3.51 -5.41 -0.36
C THR A 34 3.12 -6.74 0.30
N ASN A 35 3.62 -7.86 -0.20
CA ASN A 35 3.35 -9.18 0.36
C ASN A 35 4.25 -9.55 1.55
N ILE A 36 5.27 -8.76 1.85
CA ILE A 36 6.20 -8.98 2.94
C ILE A 36 5.86 -8.05 4.11
N ASN A 37 5.94 -8.57 5.33
CA ASN A 37 5.91 -7.71 6.50
C ASN A 37 7.25 -6.96 6.61
N PRO A 38 7.27 -5.61 6.66
CA PRO A 38 8.51 -4.86 6.83
C PRO A 38 9.34 -5.27 8.05
N ASN A 39 8.68 -5.73 9.12
CA ASN A 39 9.37 -6.22 10.32
C ASN A 39 10.12 -7.55 10.11
N ASP A 40 9.83 -8.27 9.02
CA ASP A 40 10.54 -9.50 8.65
C ASP A 40 11.73 -9.26 7.72
N ILE A 41 11.96 -8.04 7.29
CA ILE A 41 13.10 -7.67 6.44
C ILE A 41 14.34 -7.48 7.33
N GLU A 42 15.45 -8.10 6.93
CA GLU A 42 16.77 -7.91 7.55
C GLU A 42 17.54 -6.80 6.82
N SER A 43 17.58 -6.82 5.48
CA SER A 43 18.21 -5.78 4.66
C SER A 43 17.55 -5.61 3.31
N ILE A 44 17.70 -4.40 2.76
CA ILE A 44 17.35 -4.07 1.37
C ILE A 44 18.60 -3.46 0.74
N GLU A 45 19.02 -4.04 -0.38
CA GLU A 45 20.17 -3.57 -1.16
C GLU A 45 19.71 -3.24 -2.57
N ILE A 46 20.20 -2.12 -3.12
CA ILE A 46 19.83 -1.68 -4.46
C ILE A 46 21.09 -1.74 -5.34
N LEU A 47 21.08 -2.65 -6.31
CA LEU A 47 22.13 -2.79 -7.30
C LEU A 47 21.78 -1.93 -8.51
N LYS A 48 22.63 -0.92 -8.78
CA LYS A 48 22.46 0.01 -9.91
C LYS A 48 23.54 -0.17 -10.95
N ASP A 49 24.67 -0.79 -10.58
CA ASP A 49 25.81 -0.95 -11.45
C ASP A 49 25.66 -2.16 -12.38
N ALA A 50 26.04 -2.00 -13.64
CA ALA A 50 25.95 -3.05 -14.67
C ALA A 50 26.69 -4.34 -14.26
N SER A 51 27.82 -4.22 -13.55
CA SER A 51 28.59 -5.38 -13.08
C SER A 51 27.82 -6.17 -12.01
N ALA A 52 27.15 -5.49 -11.09
CA ALA A 52 26.37 -6.12 -10.03
C ALA A 52 25.05 -6.73 -10.54
N THR A 53 24.44 -6.13 -11.56
CA THR A 53 23.18 -6.61 -12.14
C THR A 53 23.36 -7.68 -13.20
N SER A 54 24.60 -7.90 -13.70
CA SER A 54 24.91 -8.84 -14.79
C SER A 54 24.48 -10.29 -14.51
N ILE A 55 24.49 -10.72 -13.24
CA ILE A 55 24.05 -12.07 -12.85
C ILE A 55 22.55 -12.31 -13.07
N TYR A 56 21.77 -11.23 -13.20
CA TYR A 56 20.32 -11.29 -13.45
C TYR A 56 19.96 -11.11 -14.93
N GLY A 57 20.97 -10.93 -15.79
CA GLY A 57 20.83 -10.78 -17.25
C GLY A 57 19.99 -9.55 -17.62
N ALA A 58 19.27 -9.64 -18.75
CA ALA A 58 18.46 -8.54 -19.27
C ALA A 58 17.38 -8.02 -18.30
N ARG A 59 16.92 -8.86 -17.37
CA ARG A 59 15.93 -8.45 -16.35
C ARG A 59 16.48 -7.48 -15.32
N GLY A 60 17.80 -7.46 -15.13
CA GLY A 60 18.47 -6.51 -14.23
C GLY A 60 18.79 -5.15 -14.85
N ALA A 61 18.43 -4.90 -16.13
CA ALA A 61 18.80 -3.69 -16.85
C ALA A 61 18.32 -2.38 -16.18
N ASN A 62 17.19 -2.41 -15.49
CA ASN A 62 16.64 -1.25 -14.76
C ASN A 62 17.06 -1.20 -13.27
N GLY A 63 18.07 -2.01 -12.89
CA GLY A 63 18.48 -2.19 -11.51
C GLY A 63 17.82 -3.40 -10.84
N VAL A 64 18.40 -3.81 -9.73
CA VAL A 64 17.90 -4.94 -8.93
C VAL A 64 17.76 -4.52 -7.48
N VAL A 65 16.62 -4.83 -6.88
CA VAL A 65 16.35 -4.64 -5.46
C VAL A 65 16.44 -6.01 -4.77
N LEU A 66 17.50 -6.20 -4.00
CA LEU A 66 17.70 -7.41 -3.20
C LEU A 66 17.04 -7.21 -1.84
N VAL A 67 16.16 -8.12 -1.47
CA VAL A 67 15.50 -8.12 -0.18
C VAL A 67 15.90 -9.39 0.55
N THR A 68 16.59 -9.22 1.68
CA THR A 68 16.94 -10.33 2.56
C THR A 68 15.99 -10.33 3.74
N THR A 69 15.33 -11.46 3.97
CA THR A 69 14.43 -11.61 5.11
C THR A 69 15.15 -12.22 6.31
N LYS A 70 14.59 -11.97 7.49
CA LYS A 70 15.13 -12.50 8.74
C LYS A 70 15.16 -14.02 8.74
N GLN A 71 16.30 -14.56 9.10
CA GLN A 71 16.56 -15.99 9.24
C GLN A 71 16.74 -16.36 10.71
N GLY A 72 16.51 -17.64 11.01
CA GLY A 72 16.88 -18.20 12.31
C GLY A 72 18.39 -18.12 12.52
N LYS A 73 18.81 -17.79 13.73
CA LYS A 73 20.23 -17.77 14.14
C LYS A 73 20.46 -18.77 15.28
N ASN A 74 21.67 -19.34 15.32
CA ASN A 74 22.05 -20.19 16.43
C ASN A 74 21.97 -19.42 17.75
N GLY A 75 21.33 -19.98 18.75
CA GLY A 75 21.13 -19.36 20.04
C GLY A 75 19.81 -19.72 20.70
N LYS A 76 19.61 -19.20 21.91
CA LYS A 76 18.37 -19.38 22.66
C LYS A 76 17.19 -18.79 21.89
N PRO A 77 15.99 -19.39 22.02
CA PRO A 77 14.79 -18.83 21.45
C PRO A 77 14.57 -17.36 21.85
N LYS A 78 14.36 -16.50 20.88
CA LYS A 78 14.03 -15.09 21.07
C LYS A 78 12.62 -14.83 20.55
N VAL A 79 11.75 -14.39 21.43
CA VAL A 79 10.38 -13.99 21.09
C VAL A 79 10.34 -12.47 21.02
N SER A 80 9.71 -11.93 19.96
CA SER A 80 9.43 -10.52 19.81
C SER A 80 7.94 -10.33 19.57
N ILE A 81 7.32 -9.40 20.30
CA ILE A 81 5.92 -9.06 20.16
C ILE A 81 5.85 -7.55 19.98
N GLY A 82 5.15 -7.09 18.97
CA GLY A 82 4.90 -5.69 18.69
C GLY A 82 3.41 -5.40 18.56
N ALA A 83 2.99 -4.26 19.08
CA ALA A 83 1.66 -3.72 18.88
C ALA A 83 1.77 -2.21 18.64
N LYS A 84 1.22 -1.73 17.54
CA LYS A 84 1.22 -0.32 17.18
C LYS A 84 -0.19 0.13 16.86
N TYR A 85 -0.62 1.19 17.54
CA TYR A 85 -1.85 1.89 17.26
C TYR A 85 -1.54 3.30 16.75
N THR A 86 -2.11 3.68 15.62
CA THR A 86 -1.86 4.98 14.98
C THR A 86 -3.19 5.60 14.59
N LEU A 87 -3.35 6.89 14.82
CA LEU A 87 -4.47 7.67 14.29
C LEU A 87 -3.98 8.42 13.04
N GLN A 88 -4.73 8.28 11.98
CA GLN A 88 -4.46 8.93 10.69
C GLN A 88 -5.52 9.99 10.44
N GLN A 89 -5.12 11.14 9.94
CA GLN A 89 -6.02 12.21 9.54
C GLN A 89 -5.47 12.94 8.31
N VAL A 90 -6.34 13.62 7.60
CA VAL A 90 -5.92 14.46 6.48
C VAL A 90 -5.06 15.60 7.02
N THR A 91 -3.89 15.81 6.42
CA THR A 91 -2.94 16.84 6.85
C THR A 91 -3.34 18.25 6.39
N LYS A 92 -3.93 18.33 5.19
CA LYS A 92 -4.39 19.59 4.61
C LYS A 92 -5.60 19.32 3.73
N LYS A 93 -6.64 20.08 3.94
CA LYS A 93 -7.79 20.16 3.04
C LYS A 93 -7.53 21.18 1.94
N MET A 94 -8.20 21.03 0.81
CA MET A 94 -8.17 22.04 -0.24
C MET A 94 -9.07 23.22 0.16
N ASP A 95 -8.59 24.43 -0.09
CA ASP A 95 -9.41 25.63 0.05
C ASP A 95 -10.40 25.68 -1.11
N MET A 96 -11.64 25.29 -0.85
CA MET A 96 -12.72 25.27 -1.84
C MET A 96 -13.59 26.52 -1.68
N LEU A 97 -14.13 26.98 -2.79
CA LEU A 97 -15.13 28.06 -2.77
C LEU A 97 -16.38 27.58 -2.03
N ASN A 98 -16.92 28.44 -1.19
CA ASN A 98 -18.25 28.22 -0.62
C ASN A 98 -19.35 28.51 -1.67
N ALA A 99 -20.60 28.13 -1.35
CA ALA A 99 -21.71 28.26 -2.28
C ALA A 99 -21.91 29.71 -2.78
N VAL A 100 -21.70 30.71 -1.91
CA VAL A 100 -21.84 32.15 -2.28
C VAL A 100 -20.69 32.55 -3.22
N GLN A 101 -19.44 32.23 -2.87
CA GLN A 101 -18.28 32.54 -3.71
C GLN A 101 -18.35 31.87 -5.07
N LEU A 102 -18.84 30.62 -5.14
CA LEU A 102 -19.05 29.93 -6.40
C LEU A 102 -20.10 30.62 -7.25
N ALA A 103 -21.21 31.07 -6.65
CA ALA A 103 -22.27 31.80 -7.35
C ALA A 103 -21.82 33.20 -7.81
N GLU A 104 -21.04 33.89 -6.99
CA GLU A 104 -20.44 35.19 -7.37
C GLU A 104 -19.51 35.03 -8.59
N LEU A 105 -18.59 34.05 -8.53
CA LEU A 105 -17.68 33.74 -9.63
C LEU A 105 -18.43 33.32 -10.91
N GLY A 106 -19.48 32.50 -10.77
CA GLY A 106 -20.31 32.07 -11.90
C GLY A 106 -21.09 33.24 -12.53
N ASN A 107 -21.62 34.13 -11.70
CA ASN A 107 -22.31 35.34 -12.20
C ASN A 107 -21.34 36.29 -12.90
N GLU A 108 -20.14 36.49 -12.36
CA GLU A 108 -19.10 37.32 -12.98
C GLU A 108 -18.68 36.77 -14.36
N ALA A 109 -18.50 35.44 -14.43
CA ALA A 109 -18.14 34.77 -15.68
C ALA A 109 -19.22 34.93 -16.77
N THR A 110 -20.50 34.75 -16.39
CA THR A 110 -21.64 34.95 -17.32
C THR A 110 -21.81 36.41 -17.76
N ASP A 111 -21.64 37.35 -16.84
CA ASP A 111 -21.69 38.79 -17.17
C ASP A 111 -20.58 39.19 -18.18
N ASN A 112 -19.36 38.65 -17.96
CA ASN A 112 -18.22 38.90 -18.85
C ASN A 112 -18.41 38.25 -20.24
N ALA A 113 -19.15 37.15 -20.32
CA ALA A 113 -19.49 36.49 -21.57
C ALA A 113 -20.69 37.15 -22.29
N GLY A 114 -21.41 38.04 -21.64
CA GLY A 114 -22.65 38.64 -22.16
C GLY A 114 -23.82 37.66 -22.21
N GLU A 115 -23.77 36.62 -21.36
CA GLU A 115 -24.76 35.55 -21.24
C GLU A 115 -25.75 35.83 -20.10
N GLU A 116 -26.89 35.13 -20.11
CA GLU A 116 -27.89 35.24 -19.06
C GLU A 116 -27.44 34.49 -17.79
N ARG A 117 -27.53 35.17 -16.62
CA ARG A 117 -27.13 34.56 -15.34
C ARG A 117 -27.95 33.36 -15.01
N ASN A 118 -27.30 32.34 -14.45
CA ASN A 118 -27.98 31.13 -13.99
C ASN A 118 -28.95 31.45 -12.84
N PRO A 119 -30.27 31.14 -12.99
CA PRO A 119 -31.27 31.43 -11.96
C PRO A 119 -30.96 30.83 -10.60
N VAL A 120 -30.24 29.72 -10.54
CA VAL A 120 -29.81 29.06 -9.29
C VAL A 120 -28.89 29.97 -8.47
N PHE A 121 -28.11 30.85 -9.14
CA PHE A 121 -27.19 31.78 -8.49
C PHE A 121 -27.84 33.12 -8.14
N ALA A 122 -29.10 33.33 -8.48
CA ALA A 122 -29.80 34.61 -8.22
C ALA A 122 -30.13 34.84 -6.74
N GLY A 123 -30.19 33.75 -5.93
CA GLY A 123 -30.58 33.79 -4.52
C GLY A 123 -29.43 33.66 -3.54
N LEU A 124 -28.39 34.51 -3.61
CA LEU A 124 -27.17 34.43 -2.78
C LEU A 124 -27.45 34.29 -1.27
N ASN A 125 -28.46 34.97 -0.74
CA ASN A 125 -28.85 34.89 0.66
C ASN A 125 -29.35 33.49 1.07
N ASN A 126 -29.92 32.73 0.14
CA ASN A 126 -30.37 31.37 0.39
C ASN A 126 -29.20 30.36 0.26
N LEU A 127 -28.24 30.63 -0.61
CA LEU A 127 -27.04 29.81 -0.83
C LEU A 127 -26.12 29.80 0.39
N SER A 128 -26.07 30.86 1.18
CA SER A 128 -25.29 30.93 2.41
C SER A 128 -25.75 29.91 3.48
N LYS A 129 -27.01 29.46 3.39
CA LYS A 129 -27.58 28.43 4.29
C LYS A 129 -27.28 26.99 3.84
N LEU A 130 -26.83 26.81 2.61
CA LEU A 130 -26.58 25.51 1.99
C LEU A 130 -25.08 25.19 1.87
N ASN A 131 -24.25 25.80 2.72
CA ASN A 131 -22.82 25.65 2.65
C ASN A 131 -22.37 24.36 3.35
N THR A 132 -22.37 23.25 2.63
CA THR A 132 -21.83 21.96 3.11
C THR A 132 -20.36 21.87 2.72
N ASP A 133 -19.48 21.68 3.71
CA ASP A 133 -18.09 21.31 3.45
C ASP A 133 -18.04 19.81 3.19
N TRP A 134 -18.05 19.42 1.92
CA TRP A 134 -17.99 18.01 1.52
C TRP A 134 -16.71 17.33 1.96
N GLN A 135 -15.61 18.07 2.16
CA GLN A 135 -14.38 17.47 2.69
C GLN A 135 -14.54 17.07 4.16
N ASP A 136 -15.30 17.85 4.95
CA ASP A 136 -15.62 17.48 6.34
C ASP A 136 -16.53 16.26 6.42
N GLU A 137 -17.45 16.12 5.46
CA GLU A 137 -18.36 14.98 5.42
C GLU A 137 -17.67 13.66 5.03
N ILE A 138 -16.65 13.71 4.17
CA ILE A 138 -15.99 12.49 3.67
C ILE A 138 -14.73 12.12 4.43
N PHE A 139 -14.06 13.08 5.09
CA PHE A 139 -12.83 12.78 5.83
C PHE A 139 -13.12 12.47 7.29
N ARG A 140 -12.39 11.50 7.81
CA ARG A 140 -12.43 11.13 9.23
C ARG A 140 -11.04 10.91 9.79
N THR A 141 -10.92 11.00 11.11
CA THR A 141 -9.76 10.43 11.80
C THR A 141 -9.92 8.92 11.84
N ALA A 142 -8.97 8.21 11.28
CA ALA A 142 -9.04 6.77 11.06
C ALA A 142 -7.95 6.02 11.84
N PRO A 143 -8.31 4.95 12.58
CA PRO A 143 -7.34 4.14 13.29
C PRO A 143 -6.61 3.19 12.33
N MET A 144 -5.31 2.96 12.62
CA MET A 144 -4.52 1.88 12.05
C MET A 144 -3.91 1.07 13.20
N GLN A 145 -4.08 -0.23 13.14
CA GLN A 145 -3.60 -1.19 14.12
C GLN A 145 -2.65 -2.16 13.44
N ASN A 146 -1.47 -2.37 14.00
CA ASN A 146 -0.51 -3.34 13.50
C ASN A 146 0.00 -4.19 14.66
N TYR A 147 -0.19 -5.49 14.54
CA TYR A 147 0.23 -6.50 15.51
C TYR A 147 1.23 -7.42 14.86
N ASP A 148 2.36 -7.64 15.50
CA ASP A 148 3.38 -8.56 15.04
C ASP A 148 3.88 -9.44 16.17
N ILE A 149 4.14 -10.70 15.83
CA ILE A 149 4.80 -11.65 16.69
C ILE A 149 5.86 -12.39 15.88
N SER A 150 7.03 -12.60 16.46
CA SER A 150 8.03 -13.44 15.84
C SER A 150 8.79 -14.25 16.88
N VAL A 151 9.24 -15.43 16.46
CA VAL A 151 10.07 -16.33 17.22
C VAL A 151 11.25 -16.76 16.37
N SER A 152 12.46 -16.57 16.88
CA SER A 152 13.69 -17.01 16.19
C SER A 152 14.61 -17.75 17.14
N GLY A 153 15.34 -18.71 16.62
CA GLY A 153 16.29 -19.48 17.41
C GLY A 153 16.93 -20.58 16.61
N GLY A 154 17.68 -21.42 17.28
CA GLY A 154 18.29 -22.59 16.66
C GLY A 154 19.50 -23.11 17.38
N ASN A 155 20.07 -24.13 16.80
CA ASN A 155 21.33 -24.72 17.18
C ASN A 155 22.22 -24.92 15.95
N ASP A 156 23.37 -25.59 16.10
CA ASP A 156 24.32 -25.79 14.99
C ASP A 156 23.73 -26.58 13.81
N LYS A 157 22.65 -27.33 14.04
CA LYS A 157 22.03 -28.16 13.00
C LYS A 157 20.74 -27.56 12.45
N THR A 158 19.98 -26.87 13.28
CA THR A 158 18.65 -26.38 12.90
C THR A 158 18.48 -24.94 13.34
N THR A 159 18.09 -24.08 12.43
CA THR A 159 17.72 -22.69 12.71
C THR A 159 16.29 -22.44 12.24
N TYR A 160 15.56 -21.61 12.95
CA TYR A 160 14.18 -21.29 12.61
C TYR A 160 13.86 -19.81 12.87
N PHE A 161 13.02 -19.27 12.02
CA PHE A 161 12.35 -17.99 12.18
C PHE A 161 10.88 -18.18 11.80
N VAL A 162 10.00 -17.81 12.68
CA VAL A 162 8.54 -17.86 12.46
C VAL A 162 7.98 -16.49 12.82
N SER A 163 7.17 -15.92 11.97
CA SER A 163 6.49 -14.64 12.25
C SER A 163 5.05 -14.64 11.79
N GLY A 164 4.24 -13.83 12.46
CA GLY A 164 2.87 -13.51 12.11
C GLY A 164 2.64 -12.00 12.25
N ASN A 165 1.90 -11.43 11.31
CA ASN A 165 1.52 -10.03 11.33
C ASN A 165 0.06 -9.85 10.96
N LEU A 166 -0.60 -8.92 11.63
CA LEU A 166 -1.97 -8.48 11.32
C LEU A 166 -1.98 -6.95 11.27
N LEU A 167 -2.29 -6.40 10.11
CA LEU A 167 -2.50 -4.98 9.86
C LEU A 167 -3.98 -4.74 9.56
N LEU A 168 -4.59 -3.86 10.35
CA LEU A 168 -5.96 -3.37 10.15
C LEU A 168 -5.88 -1.85 10.04
N GLN A 169 -6.36 -1.32 8.96
CA GLN A 169 -6.30 0.11 8.68
C GLN A 169 -7.64 0.60 8.15
N ASP A 170 -8.27 1.49 8.89
CA ASP A 170 -9.38 2.27 8.36
C ASP A 170 -8.82 3.41 7.50
N GLY A 171 -9.49 3.71 6.39
CA GLY A 171 -9.11 4.83 5.54
C GLY A 171 -9.64 6.15 6.09
N ILE A 172 -8.91 7.22 5.80
CA ILE A 172 -9.31 8.59 6.14
C ILE A 172 -10.54 9.07 5.34
N ILE A 173 -10.88 8.37 4.26
CA ILE A 173 -12.14 8.56 3.51
C ILE A 173 -13.13 7.52 4.00
N ILE A 174 -14.35 7.95 4.35
CA ILE A 174 -15.43 7.07 4.78
C ILE A 174 -15.70 6.00 3.72
N GLY A 175 -15.91 4.75 4.16
CA GLY A 175 -16.16 3.61 3.27
C GLY A 175 -14.89 2.95 2.71
N SER A 176 -13.69 3.41 3.12
CA SER A 176 -12.44 2.76 2.77
C SER A 176 -11.81 2.04 3.96
N ASP A 177 -11.29 0.83 3.73
CA ASP A 177 -10.54 0.04 4.71
C ASP A 177 -9.55 -0.91 4.03
N PHE A 178 -8.52 -1.27 4.75
CA PHE A 178 -7.50 -2.22 4.34
C PHE A 178 -7.16 -3.16 5.49
N GLY A 179 -7.19 -4.45 5.21
CA GLY A 179 -6.75 -5.48 6.14
C GLY A 179 -5.73 -6.40 5.50
N LYS A 180 -4.67 -6.76 6.23
CA LYS A 180 -3.65 -7.70 5.78
C LYS A 180 -3.22 -8.61 6.92
N GLY A 181 -3.30 -9.93 6.68
CA GLY A 181 -2.67 -10.94 7.51
C GLY A 181 -1.50 -11.58 6.78
N SER A 182 -0.39 -11.81 7.45
CA SER A 182 0.75 -12.52 6.88
C SER A 182 1.37 -13.47 7.89
N PHE A 183 1.91 -14.57 7.36
CA PHE A 183 2.60 -15.60 8.13
C PHE A 183 3.83 -16.05 7.37
N ARG A 184 4.97 -16.17 8.07
CA ARG A 184 6.23 -16.59 7.49
C ARG A 184 6.89 -17.64 8.34
N ILE A 185 7.51 -18.63 7.67
CA ILE A 185 8.39 -19.62 8.26
C ILE A 185 9.65 -19.70 7.43
N ASN A 186 10.80 -19.56 8.09
CA ASN A 186 12.12 -19.85 7.54
C ASN A 186 12.77 -20.91 8.41
N LEU A 187 13.08 -22.06 7.82
CA LEU A 187 13.76 -23.17 8.47
C LEU A 187 15.06 -23.46 7.74
N GLY A 188 16.14 -23.54 8.47
CA GLY A 188 17.43 -23.99 7.97
C GLY A 188 17.88 -25.26 8.68
N GLN A 189 18.31 -26.27 7.92
CA GLN A 189 18.76 -27.55 8.45
C GLN A 189 20.11 -27.93 7.88
N GLN A 190 21.09 -28.16 8.74
CA GLN A 190 22.36 -28.78 8.41
C GLN A 190 22.22 -30.29 8.55
N ILE A 191 22.06 -31.03 7.47
CA ILE A 191 21.85 -32.46 7.50
C ILE A 191 23.18 -33.17 7.84
N ASN A 192 24.26 -32.72 7.16
CA ASN A 192 25.61 -33.20 7.43
C ASN A 192 26.63 -32.11 7.06
N LYS A 193 27.94 -32.38 7.10
CA LYS A 193 29.00 -31.38 6.88
C LYS A 193 28.97 -30.78 5.48
N TRP A 194 28.41 -31.46 4.50
CA TRP A 194 28.37 -31.02 3.10
C TRP A 194 26.96 -30.68 2.58
N LEU A 195 25.91 -31.02 3.33
CA LEU A 195 24.52 -30.78 2.89
C LEU A 195 23.78 -29.87 3.87
N LYS A 196 23.40 -28.72 3.36
CA LYS A 196 22.45 -27.78 3.99
C LYS A 196 21.17 -27.76 3.18
N THR A 197 20.04 -27.71 3.84
CA THR A 197 18.73 -27.50 3.24
C THR A 197 18.00 -26.38 3.95
N GLY A 198 17.05 -25.76 3.27
CA GLY A 198 16.23 -24.72 3.87
C GLY A 198 14.86 -24.67 3.22
N VAL A 199 13.89 -24.23 3.99
CA VAL A 199 12.52 -23.98 3.54
C VAL A 199 12.14 -22.57 3.95
N SER A 200 11.67 -21.78 2.99
CA SER A 200 11.09 -20.46 3.23
C SER A 200 9.66 -20.45 2.68
N VAL A 201 8.71 -20.23 3.55
CA VAL A 201 7.29 -20.12 3.20
C VAL A 201 6.79 -18.76 3.66
N ASN A 202 6.11 -18.04 2.77
CA ASN A 202 5.43 -16.81 3.08
C ASN A 202 4.01 -16.89 2.53
N VAL A 203 3.04 -16.72 3.41
CA VAL A 203 1.62 -16.66 3.07
C VAL A 203 1.08 -15.31 3.51
N SER A 204 0.40 -14.62 2.62
CA SER A 204 -0.28 -13.37 2.94
C SER A 204 -1.66 -13.32 2.32
N TYR A 205 -2.58 -12.74 3.04
CA TYR A 205 -3.92 -12.43 2.58
C TYR A 205 -4.20 -10.96 2.85
N SER A 206 -4.69 -10.26 1.84
CA SER A 206 -5.09 -8.86 1.98
C SER A 206 -6.48 -8.63 1.41
N ARG A 207 -7.22 -7.75 2.05
CA ARG A 207 -8.51 -7.26 1.61
C ARG A 207 -8.47 -5.74 1.61
N SER A 208 -8.91 -5.13 0.51
CA SER A 208 -9.05 -3.68 0.37
C SER A 208 -10.45 -3.36 -0.08
N ASN A 209 -11.13 -2.52 0.65
CA ASN A 209 -12.36 -1.86 0.22
C ASN A 209 -12.02 -0.38 0.03
N GLY A 210 -12.54 0.24 -1.02
CA GLY A 210 -12.25 1.64 -1.26
C GLY A 210 -13.15 2.24 -2.32
N VAL A 211 -13.23 3.55 -2.32
CA VAL A 211 -13.91 4.29 -3.38
C VAL A 211 -13.00 4.28 -4.60
N VAL A 212 -13.53 3.91 -5.76
CA VAL A 212 -12.80 3.96 -7.03
C VAL A 212 -12.54 5.41 -7.38
N THR A 213 -11.28 5.86 -7.24
CA THR A 213 -10.88 7.25 -7.51
C THR A 213 -10.34 7.47 -8.93
N ASN A 214 -10.11 6.39 -9.69
CA ASN A 214 -9.51 6.41 -11.03
C ASN A 214 -10.41 5.78 -12.08
N SER A 215 -11.62 6.29 -12.28
CA SER A 215 -12.30 6.07 -13.54
C SER A 215 -11.93 7.21 -14.50
N GLU A 216 -11.01 6.96 -15.43
CA GLU A 216 -10.96 7.76 -16.65
C GLU A 216 -12.32 7.60 -17.34
N GLY A 217 -13.14 8.61 -17.25
CA GLY A 217 -14.43 8.65 -17.91
C GLY A 217 -15.63 8.51 -16.97
N GLY A 218 -16.12 9.65 -16.57
CA GLY A 218 -17.50 9.79 -16.13
C GLY A 218 -17.69 9.83 -14.63
N PHE A 219 -18.05 10.99 -14.16
CA PHE A 219 -18.95 11.12 -13.03
C PHE A 219 -20.26 10.36 -13.38
N ALA A 220 -20.22 9.06 -13.28
CA ALA A 220 -21.39 8.23 -13.48
C ALA A 220 -21.68 7.49 -12.19
N SER A 221 -22.62 8.08 -11.45
CA SER A 221 -23.73 7.38 -10.83
C SER A 221 -23.40 6.08 -10.10
N SER A 222 -23.14 6.17 -8.83
CA SER A 222 -23.69 5.22 -7.89
C SER A 222 -23.88 5.87 -6.51
N ILE A 223 -24.73 6.87 -6.49
CA ILE A 223 -25.48 7.20 -5.28
C ILE A 223 -26.88 6.64 -5.56
N THR A 224 -27.10 5.42 -5.21
CA THR A 224 -28.41 4.82 -4.94
C THR A 224 -28.39 4.26 -3.55
#